data_682173030e7101cf83db57e31c4132ae
#
_entry.id   682173030e7101cf83db57e31c4132ae
#
_cell.length_a   1.000
_cell.length_b   1.000
_cell.length_c   1.000
_cell.angle_alpha   90.00
_cell.angle_beta   90.00
_cell.angle_gamma   90.00
#
_symmetry.space_group_name_H-M   'P 1'
#
loop_
_entity.id
_entity.type
_entity.pdbx_description
1 polymer ?
#
loop_
_entity_poly.entity_id
_entity_poly.type
_entity_poly.pdbx_seq_one_letter_code
_entity_poly.pdbx_strand_id
1 'polypeptide(L)'
;MPISIHAGATFMMDTFGGLHLHIILNNPVVIKNFGEQPQVLLVSVTSIKPDKAPEETVLLQQGDHPFIQHPSYIAYRFADIKAASIIAKLGTPHEPISQQLLQRIIRGAFQSPKARNFFKQALKEIYPELG
;
A
#
# COMPACT_ATOMS: atom_id res chain seq x y z
N MET A 1 -4.57 15.32 15.08
CA MET A 1 -4.51 13.93 15.58
C MET A 1 -3.38 13.19 14.88
N PRO A 2 -2.56 12.46 15.61
CA PRO A 2 -1.56 11.64 14.95
C PRO A 2 -2.24 10.52 14.16
N ILE A 3 -1.65 10.18 13.03
CA ILE A 3 -2.12 9.08 12.19
C ILE A 3 -1.83 7.75 12.90
N SER A 4 -2.79 6.84 12.89
CA SER A 4 -2.61 5.49 13.41
C SER A 4 -1.95 4.63 12.35
N ILE A 5 -0.78 4.07 12.67
CA ILE A 5 0.03 3.28 11.73
C ILE A 5 -0.13 1.80 12.06
N HIS A 6 -0.91 1.09 11.22
CA HIS A 6 -1.13 -0.35 11.40
C HIS A 6 -1.54 -0.97 10.07
N ALA A 7 -1.48 -2.29 9.98
CA ALA A 7 -1.91 -3.02 8.78
C ALA A 7 -3.37 -2.67 8.45
N GLY A 8 -3.63 -2.27 7.22
CA GLY A 8 -4.95 -1.87 6.76
C GLY A 8 -5.27 -0.39 6.92
N ALA A 9 -4.43 0.36 7.65
CA ALA A 9 -4.61 1.81 7.74
C ALA A 9 -4.36 2.47 6.39
N THR A 10 -5.05 3.58 6.13
CA THR A 10 -4.88 4.35 4.89
C THR A 10 -4.58 5.80 5.21
N PHE A 11 -3.94 6.45 4.27
CA PHE A 11 -3.63 7.87 4.40
C PHE A 11 -3.46 8.48 3.03
N MET A 12 -3.69 9.79 2.94
CA MET A 12 -3.42 10.55 1.73
C MET A 12 -2.02 11.14 1.82
N MET A 13 -1.29 11.04 0.72
CA MET A 13 0.04 11.65 0.63
C MET A 13 0.33 12.00 -0.81
N ASP A 14 1.01 13.13 -1.01
CA ASP A 14 1.37 13.59 -2.34
C ASP A 14 2.61 12.83 -2.81
N THR A 15 2.45 12.05 -3.87
CA THR A 15 3.54 11.26 -4.47
C THR A 15 3.33 11.15 -5.97
N PHE A 16 4.42 11.07 -6.74
CA PHE A 16 4.38 10.79 -8.19
C PHE A 16 3.39 11.67 -8.96
N GLY A 17 3.41 12.97 -8.68
CA GLY A 17 2.63 13.93 -9.45
C GLY A 17 1.20 14.13 -8.99
N GLY A 18 0.84 13.68 -7.81
CA GLY A 18 -0.49 13.92 -7.28
C GLY A 18 -0.74 13.35 -5.91
N LEU A 19 -1.91 13.68 -5.39
CA LEU A 19 -2.36 13.16 -4.10
C LEU A 19 -2.96 11.77 -4.31
N HIS A 20 -2.41 10.76 -3.64
CA HIS A 20 -2.86 9.39 -3.77
C HIS A 20 -3.24 8.81 -2.41
N LEU A 21 -4.22 7.91 -2.44
CA LEU A 21 -4.52 7.08 -1.28
C LEU A 21 -3.48 5.99 -1.19
N HIS A 22 -2.87 5.85 -0.02
CA HIS A 22 -1.90 4.79 0.28
C HIS A 22 -2.47 3.84 1.31
N ILE A 23 -2.10 2.58 1.20
CA ILE A 23 -2.55 1.52 2.10
C ILE A 23 -1.32 0.89 2.74
N ILE A 24 -1.36 0.77 4.06
CA ILE A 24 -0.29 0.17 4.87
C ILE A 24 -0.55 -1.33 4.96
N LEU A 25 0.44 -2.15 4.61
CA LEU A 25 0.27 -3.60 4.53
C LEU A 25 0.65 -4.35 5.81
N ASN A 26 1.37 -3.71 6.73
CA ASN A 26 1.87 -4.37 7.94
C ASN A 26 1.92 -3.44 9.13
N ASN A 27 1.90 -4.00 10.33
CA ASN A 27 2.20 -3.22 11.52
C ASN A 27 3.69 -2.84 11.49
N PRO A 28 4.08 -1.66 12.01
CA PRO A 28 5.49 -1.24 11.97
C PRO A 28 6.42 -2.29 12.55
N VAL A 29 7.51 -2.57 11.84
CA VAL A 29 8.50 -3.57 12.22
C VAL A 29 9.84 -3.20 11.62
N VAL A 30 10.92 -3.53 12.31
CA VAL A 30 12.27 -3.36 11.75
C VAL A 30 12.46 -4.37 10.61
N ILE A 31 12.88 -3.88 9.46
CA ILE A 31 13.08 -4.69 8.25
C ILE A 31 14.56 -4.72 7.92
N LYS A 32 15.08 -5.91 7.65
CA LYS A 32 16.48 -6.11 7.29
C LYS A 32 16.89 -5.17 6.15
N ASN A 33 18.02 -4.50 6.30
CA ASN A 33 18.61 -3.56 5.34
C ASN A 33 17.89 -2.21 5.22
N PHE A 34 16.94 -1.92 6.10
CA PHE A 34 16.22 -0.64 6.09
C PHE A 34 16.40 0.16 7.37
N GLY A 35 17.53 -0.07 8.07
CA GLY A 35 17.85 0.67 9.28
C GLY A 35 17.19 0.09 10.52
N GLU A 36 17.25 0.84 11.60
CA GLU A 36 16.81 0.39 12.93
C GLU A 36 15.40 0.87 13.30
N GLN A 37 14.83 1.78 12.51
CA GLN A 37 13.50 2.29 12.78
C GLN A 37 12.43 1.35 12.22
N PRO A 38 11.26 1.26 12.88
CA PRO A 38 10.15 0.47 12.35
C PRO A 38 9.69 0.98 10.98
N GLN A 39 9.49 0.05 10.07
CA GLN A 39 9.11 0.31 8.68
C GLN A 39 7.76 -0.29 8.36
N VAL A 40 7.10 0.27 7.35
CA VAL A 40 5.88 -0.29 6.80
C VAL A 40 5.99 -0.37 5.28
N LEU A 41 5.29 -1.35 4.72
CA LEU A 41 5.14 -1.52 3.29
C LEU A 41 3.89 -0.77 2.85
N LEU A 42 4.01 -0.04 1.73
CA LEU A 42 2.94 0.82 1.20
C LEU A 42 2.62 0.44 -0.22
N VAL A 43 1.35 0.49 -0.55
CA VAL A 43 0.88 0.49 -1.94
C VAL A 43 -0.01 1.70 -2.15
N SER A 44 -0.15 2.14 -3.40
CA SER A 44 -1.00 3.27 -3.75
C SER A 44 -2.14 2.84 -4.65
N VAL A 45 -3.23 3.61 -4.59
CA VAL A 45 -4.42 3.41 -5.43
C VAL A 45 -4.37 4.42 -6.57
N THR A 46 -4.58 3.94 -7.79
CA THR A 46 -4.60 4.78 -9.00
C THR A 46 -5.88 4.52 -9.77
N SER A 47 -6.54 5.59 -10.22
CA SER A 47 -7.75 5.48 -11.04
C SER A 47 -7.40 4.91 -12.41
N ILE A 48 -8.28 4.05 -12.94
CA ILE A 48 -8.14 3.54 -14.30
C ILE A 48 -8.50 4.66 -15.28
N LYS A 49 -7.62 4.90 -16.26
CA LYS A 49 -7.81 5.92 -17.28
C LYS A 49 -7.93 5.28 -18.65
N PRO A 50 -8.71 5.86 -19.57
CA PRO A 50 -8.96 5.24 -20.88
C PRO A 50 -7.72 5.13 -21.76
N ASP A 51 -6.71 5.95 -21.54
CA ASP A 51 -5.51 6.01 -22.37
C ASP A 51 -4.34 5.17 -21.83
N LYS A 52 -4.50 4.52 -20.68
CA LYS A 52 -3.44 3.72 -20.07
C LYS A 52 -3.98 2.40 -19.55
N ALA A 53 -3.26 1.33 -19.86
CA ALA A 53 -3.62 0.02 -19.33
C ALA A 53 -3.29 -0.05 -17.84
N PRO A 54 -4.26 -0.45 -17.00
CA PRO A 54 -3.98 -0.64 -15.58
C PRO A 54 -3.21 -1.92 -15.32
N GLU A 55 -2.58 -2.01 -14.15
CA GLU A 55 -2.12 -3.29 -13.64
C GLU A 55 -3.33 -4.03 -13.09
N GLU A 56 -3.65 -5.21 -13.64
CA GLU A 56 -4.90 -5.91 -13.30
C GLU A 56 -4.76 -6.90 -12.14
N THR A 57 -3.64 -6.92 -11.44
CA THR A 57 -3.43 -7.84 -10.33
C THR A 57 -4.49 -7.69 -9.24
N VAL A 58 -4.77 -6.45 -8.81
CA VAL A 58 -5.86 -6.15 -7.90
C VAL A 58 -6.61 -4.94 -8.40
N LEU A 59 -7.86 -5.14 -8.79
CA LEU A 59 -8.76 -4.09 -9.26
C LEU A 59 -9.70 -3.70 -8.11
N LEU A 60 -9.98 -2.41 -8.03
CA LEU A 60 -10.83 -1.84 -7.00
C LEU A 60 -12.01 -1.13 -7.64
N GLN A 61 -13.13 -1.10 -6.94
CA GLN A 61 -14.33 -0.44 -7.43
C GLN A 61 -14.94 0.41 -6.33
N GLN A 62 -15.90 1.25 -6.73
CA GLN A 62 -16.65 2.05 -5.77
C GLN A 62 -17.26 1.14 -4.71
N GLY A 63 -17.10 1.51 -3.44
CA GLY A 63 -17.57 0.71 -2.33
C GLY A 63 -16.44 -0.01 -1.58
N ASP A 64 -15.29 -0.20 -2.22
CA ASP A 64 -14.13 -0.82 -1.54
C ASP A 64 -13.52 0.09 -0.49
N HIS A 65 -13.64 1.40 -0.67
CA HIS A 65 -13.17 2.41 0.27
C HIS A 65 -13.88 3.73 -0.04
N PRO A 66 -14.20 4.57 0.96
CA PRO A 66 -14.89 5.84 0.72
C PRO A 66 -14.21 6.77 -0.29
N PHE A 67 -12.88 6.73 -0.37
CA PHE A 67 -12.11 7.54 -1.33
C PHE A 67 -12.34 7.08 -2.78
N ILE A 68 -12.65 5.79 -3.00
CA ILE A 68 -12.72 5.21 -4.35
C ILE A 68 -14.09 5.49 -4.97
N GLN A 69 -14.12 6.43 -5.91
CA GLN A 69 -15.33 6.85 -6.61
C GLN A 69 -15.41 6.28 -8.04
N HIS A 70 -14.28 5.80 -8.56
CA HIS A 70 -14.14 5.29 -9.93
C HIS A 70 -13.38 3.98 -9.90
N PRO A 71 -13.53 3.13 -10.94
CA PRO A 71 -12.68 1.94 -11.05
C PRO A 71 -11.21 2.31 -10.91
N SER A 72 -10.51 1.55 -10.09
CA SER A 72 -9.13 1.85 -9.72
C SER A 72 -8.32 0.56 -9.63
N TYR A 73 -7.02 0.66 -9.43
CA TYR A 73 -6.15 -0.50 -9.26
C TYR A 73 -5.05 -0.19 -8.25
N ILE A 74 -4.45 -1.24 -7.71
CA ILE A 74 -3.28 -1.12 -6.85
C ILE A 74 -2.04 -1.04 -7.75
N ALA A 75 -1.31 0.07 -7.65
CA ALA A 75 -0.13 0.32 -8.48
C ALA A 75 1.11 -0.27 -7.80
N TYR A 76 1.29 -1.59 -7.90
CA TYR A 76 2.40 -2.29 -7.24
C TYR A 76 3.78 -1.84 -7.74
N ARG A 77 3.86 -1.32 -8.96
CA ARG A 77 5.14 -0.80 -9.48
C ARG A 77 5.68 0.36 -8.63
N PHE A 78 4.82 1.05 -7.91
CA PHE A 78 5.18 2.15 -7.01
C PHE A 78 5.14 1.75 -5.53
N ALA A 79 4.95 0.46 -5.24
CA ALA A 79 5.01 -0.03 -3.87
C ALA A 79 6.37 0.30 -3.26
N ASP A 80 6.37 0.69 -2.00
CA ASP A 80 7.56 1.21 -1.35
C ASP A 80 7.61 0.81 0.12
N ILE A 81 8.74 1.08 0.73
CA ILE A 81 8.98 0.86 2.16
C ILE A 81 9.35 2.20 2.77
N LYS A 82 8.66 2.57 3.85
CA LYS A 82 8.93 3.84 4.53
C LYS A 82 8.89 3.66 6.04
N ALA A 83 9.70 4.46 6.73
CA ALA A 83 9.65 4.51 8.18
C ALA A 83 8.26 5.00 8.63
N ALA A 84 7.69 4.32 9.63
CA ALA A 84 6.39 4.69 10.17
C ALA A 84 6.36 6.15 10.65
N SER A 85 7.48 6.63 11.21
CA SER A 85 7.60 8.02 11.68
C SER A 85 7.42 9.05 10.56
N ILE A 86 7.86 8.72 9.34
CA ILE A 86 7.71 9.63 8.18
C ILE A 86 6.24 9.70 7.79
N ILE A 87 5.55 8.59 7.78
CA ILE A 87 4.13 8.55 7.43
C ILE A 87 3.31 9.31 8.48
N ALA A 88 3.62 9.11 9.76
CA ALA A 88 2.94 9.82 10.83
C ALA A 88 3.09 11.33 10.70
N LYS A 89 4.22 11.78 10.14
CA LYS A 89 4.50 13.21 9.96
C LYS A 89 3.87 13.79 8.69
N LEU A 90 3.88 13.03 7.59
CA LEU A 90 3.51 13.56 6.27
C LEU A 90 2.14 13.10 5.78
N GLY A 91 1.63 12.00 6.28
CA GLY A 91 0.35 11.44 5.82
C GLY A 91 -0.85 12.09 6.49
N THR A 92 -1.95 12.19 5.74
CA THR A 92 -3.25 12.61 6.28
C THR A 92 -4.12 11.36 6.40
N PRO A 93 -4.58 11.00 7.63
CA PRO A 93 -5.31 9.74 7.83
C PRO A 93 -6.63 9.70 7.07
N HIS A 94 -7.03 8.50 6.66
CA HIS A 94 -8.31 8.22 6.05
C HIS A 94 -8.86 6.92 6.65
N GLU A 95 -10.06 6.51 6.23
CA GLU A 95 -10.71 5.29 6.72
C GLU A 95 -9.85 4.05 6.43
N PRO A 96 -9.66 3.13 7.39
CA PRO A 96 -8.97 1.87 7.10
C PRO A 96 -9.77 1.00 6.13
N ILE A 97 -9.08 0.11 5.44
CA ILE A 97 -9.73 -0.88 4.57
C ILE A 97 -10.19 -2.08 5.38
N SER A 98 -11.09 -2.89 4.80
CA SER A 98 -11.53 -4.13 5.42
C SER A 98 -10.39 -5.15 5.48
N GLN A 99 -10.48 -6.11 6.39
CA GLN A 99 -9.51 -7.21 6.47
C GLN A 99 -9.51 -8.06 5.20
N GLN A 100 -10.67 -8.27 4.59
CA GLN A 100 -10.77 -9.01 3.35
C GLN A 100 -10.02 -8.32 2.22
N LEU A 101 -10.18 -7.01 2.09
CA LEU A 101 -9.47 -6.25 1.07
C LEU A 101 -7.97 -6.22 1.36
N LEU A 102 -7.56 -6.06 2.60
CA LEU A 102 -6.15 -6.10 2.98
C LEU A 102 -5.50 -7.41 2.56
N GLN A 103 -6.14 -8.56 2.86
CA GLN A 103 -5.60 -9.86 2.48
C GLN A 103 -5.48 -10.01 0.97
N ARG A 104 -6.47 -9.52 0.23
CA ARG A 104 -6.45 -9.54 -1.23
C ARG A 104 -5.28 -8.73 -1.77
N ILE A 105 -5.02 -7.56 -1.19
CA ILE A 105 -3.92 -6.69 -1.60
C ILE A 105 -2.56 -7.33 -1.25
N ILE A 106 -2.42 -7.94 -0.08
CA ILE A 106 -1.18 -8.62 0.30
C ILE A 106 -0.89 -9.79 -0.64
N ARG A 107 -1.90 -10.61 -0.95
CA ARG A 107 -1.73 -11.71 -1.91
C ARG A 107 -1.34 -11.19 -3.29
N GLY A 108 -1.99 -10.11 -3.73
CA GLY A 108 -1.67 -9.47 -4.99
C GLY A 108 -0.22 -8.96 -5.02
N ALA A 109 0.29 -8.48 -3.89
CA ALA A 109 1.67 -8.02 -3.79
C ALA A 109 2.66 -9.14 -4.08
N PHE A 110 2.38 -10.38 -3.61
CA PHE A 110 3.22 -11.54 -3.93
C PHE A 110 3.11 -11.94 -5.40
N GLN A 111 1.95 -11.78 -6.00
CA GLN A 111 1.67 -12.21 -7.37
C GLN A 111 2.05 -11.19 -8.43
N SER A 112 2.14 -9.92 -8.06
CA SER A 112 2.34 -8.83 -9.02
C SER A 112 3.68 -8.97 -9.77
N PRO A 113 3.66 -8.92 -11.12
CA PRO A 113 4.91 -8.89 -11.88
C PRO A 113 5.57 -7.51 -11.88
N LYS A 114 4.90 -6.50 -11.34
CA LYS A 114 5.39 -5.11 -11.33
C LYS A 114 6.04 -4.72 -10.01
N ALA A 115 5.75 -5.42 -8.92
CA ALA A 115 6.37 -5.12 -7.62
C ALA A 115 7.87 -5.41 -7.66
N ARG A 116 8.67 -4.46 -7.17
CA ARG A 116 10.13 -4.55 -7.23
C ARG A 116 10.66 -5.57 -6.21
N ASN A 117 11.85 -6.10 -6.50
CA ASN A 117 12.42 -7.19 -5.69
C ASN A 117 12.63 -6.81 -4.22
N PHE A 118 13.09 -5.59 -3.93
CA PHE A 118 13.32 -5.19 -2.55
C PHE A 118 12.00 -5.19 -1.74
N PHE A 119 10.92 -4.80 -2.39
CA PHE A 119 9.59 -4.81 -1.77
C PHE A 119 9.13 -6.25 -1.51
N LYS A 120 9.29 -7.12 -2.50
CA LYS A 120 8.90 -8.54 -2.36
C LYS A 120 9.71 -9.26 -1.31
N GLN A 121 11.00 -8.93 -1.17
CA GLN A 121 11.85 -9.52 -0.12
C GLN A 121 11.37 -9.11 1.27
N ALA A 122 11.05 -7.84 1.46
CA ALA A 122 10.50 -7.37 2.73
C ALA A 122 9.14 -8.02 3.02
N LEU A 123 8.32 -8.15 2.00
CA LEU A 123 7.01 -8.81 2.12
C LEU A 123 7.15 -10.25 2.60
N LYS A 124 8.10 -10.99 2.06
CA LYS A 124 8.38 -12.37 2.48
C LYS A 124 8.89 -12.44 3.92
N GLU A 125 9.69 -11.46 4.34
CA GLU A 125 10.19 -11.39 5.70
C GLU A 125 9.04 -11.20 6.69
N ILE A 126 8.06 -10.37 6.36
CA ILE A 126 6.94 -10.04 7.23
C ILE A 126 5.86 -11.13 7.19
N TYR A 127 5.61 -11.68 5.99
CA TYR A 127 4.56 -12.67 5.76
C TYR A 127 5.13 -13.94 5.13
N PRO A 128 6.03 -14.66 5.82
CA PRO A 128 6.70 -15.82 5.23
C PRO A 128 5.75 -16.95 4.85
N GLU A 129 4.60 -17.06 5.54
CA GLU A 129 3.62 -18.09 5.29
C GLU A 129 2.79 -17.85 4.01
N LEU A 130 2.86 -16.65 3.45
CA LEU A 130 2.09 -16.29 2.25
C LEU A 130 2.92 -16.29 0.97
N GLY A 131 4.25 -16.36 1.11
CA GLY A 131 5.18 -16.27 -0.02
C GLY A 131 5.53 -17.55 -0.73
#